data_49c92841df1b3faa5fa4f686778a304e
#
_entry.id   49c92841df1b3faa5fa4f686778a304e
#
_cell.length_a   1.000
_cell.length_b   1.000
_cell.length_c   1.000
_cell.angle_alpha   90.00
_cell.angle_beta   90.00
_cell.angle_gamma   90.00
#
_symmetry.space_group_name_H-M   'P 1'
#
loop_
_entity.id
_entity.type
_entity.pdbx_description
1 polymer ?
#
loop_
_entity_poly.entity_id
_entity_poly.type
_entity_poly.pdbx_seq_one_letter_code
_entity_poly.pdbx_strand_id
1 'polypeptide(L)'
;MSPKQSLNNEFALIAKALAHPHRLNLIEHAAQGAMPVEMLAERTGLSVANASQHLRQLREAGLVTAEREGKFVRYGLADDAVLDILASLQRVAESRRAAVGSIVSGYIDARDTMEPISRAELMARVREGTVTVLDVRPCEEYALGHVPGALCVPLDQLDARLAELDPTQSIVAYCRGPWCVLSFEAVAKLRAHGFDARRLEAGYPEWRAAGLPVA
;
A
#
# COMPACT_ATOMS: atom_id res chain seq x y z
N MET A 1 -18.85 22.26 -28.46
CA MET A 1 -18.39 20.94 -27.97
C MET A 1 -19.57 20.21 -27.37
N SER A 2 -19.78 18.93 -27.69
CA SER A 2 -20.92 18.18 -27.13
C SER A 2 -20.71 17.90 -25.65
N PRO A 3 -21.77 17.74 -24.82
CA PRO A 3 -21.64 17.35 -23.43
C PRO A 3 -20.79 16.09 -23.21
N LYS A 4 -20.92 15.11 -24.11
CA LYS A 4 -20.10 13.88 -24.12
C LYS A 4 -18.61 14.18 -24.28
N GLN A 5 -18.25 15.11 -25.17
CA GLN A 5 -16.87 15.50 -25.39
C GLN A 5 -16.30 16.21 -24.15
N SER A 6 -17.09 17.07 -23.51
CA SER A 6 -16.69 17.75 -22.27
C SER A 6 -16.41 16.74 -21.14
N LEU A 7 -17.31 15.75 -20.93
CA LEU A 7 -17.10 14.68 -19.95
C LEU A 7 -15.82 13.87 -20.24
N ASN A 8 -15.59 13.50 -21.50
CA ASN A 8 -14.39 12.74 -21.88
C ASN A 8 -13.11 13.55 -21.61
N ASN A 9 -13.15 14.87 -21.76
CA ASN A 9 -12.00 15.72 -21.44
C ASN A 9 -11.68 15.70 -19.94
N GLU A 10 -12.70 15.76 -19.05
CA GLU A 10 -12.52 15.66 -17.60
C GLU A 10 -11.95 14.28 -17.21
N PHE A 11 -12.48 13.19 -17.77
CA PHE A 11 -11.94 11.85 -17.53
C PHE A 11 -10.47 11.72 -18.00
N ALA A 12 -10.14 12.35 -19.13
CA ALA A 12 -8.78 12.36 -19.66
C ALA A 12 -7.80 13.11 -18.75
N LEU A 13 -8.23 14.14 -18.00
CA LEU A 13 -7.39 14.84 -17.02
C LEU A 13 -6.97 13.91 -15.89
N ILE A 14 -7.90 13.12 -15.35
CA ILE A 14 -7.60 12.11 -14.32
C ILE A 14 -6.62 11.06 -14.85
N ALA A 15 -6.90 10.48 -16.03
CA ALA A 15 -6.04 9.49 -16.66
C ALA A 15 -4.62 10.02 -16.92
N LYS A 16 -4.50 11.28 -17.39
CA LYS A 16 -3.22 11.95 -17.61
C LYS A 16 -2.47 12.17 -16.29
N ALA A 17 -3.17 12.49 -15.21
CA ALA A 17 -2.55 12.64 -13.90
C ALA A 17 -1.98 11.32 -13.37
N LEU A 18 -2.56 10.18 -13.69
CA LEU A 18 -2.04 8.84 -13.34
C LEU A 18 -0.87 8.38 -14.23
N ALA A 19 -0.73 8.90 -15.44
CA ALA A 19 0.25 8.45 -16.45
C ALA A 19 1.70 8.87 -16.13
N HIS A 20 2.19 8.60 -14.90
CA HIS A 20 3.57 8.86 -14.50
C HIS A 20 3.98 7.99 -13.31
N PRO A 21 5.13 7.26 -13.35
CA PRO A 21 5.51 6.32 -12.29
C PRO A 21 5.66 6.98 -10.92
N HIS A 22 6.26 8.18 -10.84
CA HIS A 22 6.38 8.89 -9.56
C HIS A 22 5.03 9.31 -8.98
N ARG A 23 4.03 9.61 -9.80
CA ARG A 23 2.70 9.95 -9.30
C ARG A 23 1.96 8.72 -8.78
N LEU A 24 2.10 7.57 -9.41
CA LEU A 24 1.56 6.29 -8.89
C LEU A 24 2.19 5.96 -7.54
N ASN A 25 3.51 6.11 -7.42
CA ASN A 25 4.23 5.87 -6.17
C ASN A 25 3.81 6.87 -5.06
N LEU A 26 3.67 8.16 -5.39
CA LEU A 26 3.19 9.18 -4.43
C LEU A 26 1.76 8.89 -3.93
N ILE A 27 0.86 8.42 -4.81
CA ILE A 27 -0.50 8.02 -4.42
C ILE A 27 -0.45 6.82 -3.47
N GLU A 28 0.38 5.82 -3.73
CA GLU A 28 0.55 4.64 -2.87
C GLU A 28 0.95 5.05 -1.44
N HIS A 29 1.86 6.00 -1.30
CA HIS A 29 2.27 6.53 0.01
C HIS A 29 1.20 7.42 0.63
N ALA A 30 0.57 8.32 -0.12
CA ALA A 30 -0.51 9.17 0.37
C ALA A 30 -1.75 8.36 0.83
N ALA A 31 -1.92 7.16 0.29
CA ALA A 31 -2.98 6.23 0.69
C ALA A 31 -2.81 5.68 2.11
N GLN A 32 -1.59 5.70 2.65
CA GLN A 32 -1.33 5.21 4.01
C GLN A 32 -1.87 6.15 5.10
N GLY A 33 -2.11 7.41 4.75
CA GLY A 33 -2.59 8.48 5.61
C GLY A 33 -2.01 9.82 5.15
N ALA A 34 -2.59 10.91 5.60
CA ALA A 34 -2.09 12.24 5.24
C ALA A 34 -0.69 12.48 5.84
N MET A 35 0.28 12.84 5.01
CA MET A 35 1.66 13.08 5.45
C MET A 35 2.30 14.30 4.78
N PRO A 36 3.31 14.92 5.42
CA PRO A 36 4.02 16.07 4.86
C PRO A 36 4.70 15.75 3.53
N VAL A 37 4.83 16.78 2.67
CA VAL A 37 5.50 16.63 1.36
C VAL A 37 6.95 16.17 1.51
N GLU A 38 7.64 16.58 2.56
CA GLU A 38 9.01 16.18 2.86
C GLU A 38 9.10 14.66 3.08
N MET A 39 8.17 14.08 3.81
CA MET A 39 8.09 12.64 4.06
C MET A 39 7.74 11.89 2.77
N LEU A 40 6.77 12.38 1.98
CA LEU A 40 6.44 11.79 0.67
C LEU A 40 7.63 11.82 -0.29
N ALA A 41 8.40 12.91 -0.29
CA ALA A 41 9.60 13.03 -1.10
C ALA A 41 10.67 12.00 -0.70
N GLU A 42 10.96 11.87 0.59
CA GLU A 42 11.89 10.89 1.14
C GLU A 42 11.47 9.47 0.78
N ARG A 43 10.21 9.09 1.02
CA ARG A 43 9.67 7.74 0.76
C ARG A 43 9.70 7.35 -0.72
N THR A 44 9.58 8.33 -1.62
CA THR A 44 9.57 8.10 -3.07
C THR A 44 10.93 8.33 -3.74
N GLY A 45 11.96 8.72 -2.97
CA GLY A 45 13.29 9.02 -3.50
C GLY A 45 13.32 10.29 -4.37
N LEU A 46 12.37 11.22 -4.18
CA LEU A 46 12.27 12.45 -4.92
C LEU A 46 12.85 13.63 -4.13
N SER A 47 13.29 14.67 -4.85
CA SER A 47 13.46 15.97 -4.20
C SER A 47 12.11 16.56 -3.79
N VAL A 48 12.07 17.34 -2.71
CA VAL A 48 10.84 18.01 -2.23
C VAL A 48 10.20 18.86 -3.34
N ALA A 49 11.00 19.52 -4.17
CA ALA A 49 10.52 20.31 -5.31
C ALA A 49 9.78 19.44 -6.35
N ASN A 50 10.36 18.27 -6.71
CA ASN A 50 9.75 17.35 -7.67
C ASN A 50 8.49 16.71 -7.08
N ALA A 51 8.52 16.26 -5.82
CA ALA A 51 7.35 15.72 -5.13
C ALA A 51 6.21 16.75 -5.09
N SER A 52 6.51 18.00 -4.72
CA SER A 52 5.54 19.11 -4.72
C SER A 52 4.91 19.36 -6.08
N GLN A 53 5.70 19.28 -7.17
CA GLN A 53 5.20 19.46 -8.53
C GLN A 53 4.24 18.32 -8.92
N HIS A 54 4.60 17.07 -8.64
CA HIS A 54 3.75 15.91 -8.92
C HIS A 54 2.48 15.94 -8.06
N LEU A 55 2.59 16.23 -6.76
CA LEU A 55 1.44 16.33 -5.86
C LEU A 55 0.48 17.45 -6.25
N ARG A 56 0.99 18.59 -6.76
CA ARG A 56 0.13 19.64 -7.32
C ARG A 56 -0.70 19.14 -8.51
N GLN A 57 -0.08 18.40 -9.44
CA GLN A 57 -0.80 17.81 -10.57
C GLN A 57 -1.87 16.79 -10.13
N LEU A 58 -1.55 15.97 -9.14
CA LEU A 58 -2.51 15.02 -8.56
C LEU A 58 -3.68 15.75 -7.88
N ARG A 59 -3.39 16.83 -7.16
CA ARG A 59 -4.42 17.65 -6.50
C ARG A 59 -5.31 18.36 -7.51
N GLU A 60 -4.73 18.93 -8.57
CA GLU A 60 -5.49 19.58 -9.66
C GLU A 60 -6.41 18.60 -10.38
N ALA A 61 -6.05 17.32 -10.43
CA ALA A 61 -6.89 16.23 -10.95
C ALA A 61 -7.86 15.64 -9.90
N GLY A 62 -7.88 16.14 -8.66
CA GLY A 62 -8.77 15.65 -7.61
C GLY A 62 -8.41 14.28 -7.04
N LEU A 63 -7.16 13.81 -7.21
CA LEU A 63 -6.73 12.49 -6.73
C LEU A 63 -6.15 12.52 -5.32
N VAL A 64 -5.63 13.67 -4.89
CA VAL A 64 -5.15 13.90 -3.53
C VAL A 64 -5.68 15.22 -2.98
N THR A 65 -5.85 15.30 -1.67
CA THR A 65 -6.09 16.53 -0.91
C THR A 65 -4.78 17.13 -0.42
N ALA A 66 -4.81 18.41 -0.07
CA ALA A 66 -3.69 19.09 0.56
C ALA A 66 -4.24 19.96 1.70
N GLU A 67 -3.84 19.68 2.92
CA GLU A 67 -4.26 20.39 4.11
C GLU A 67 -3.05 21.04 4.78
N ARG A 68 -3.23 22.28 5.25
CA ARG A 68 -2.17 23.01 5.94
C ARG A 68 -2.25 22.75 7.44
N GLU A 69 -1.18 22.20 7.99
CA GLU A 69 -1.02 22.00 9.41
C GLU A 69 0.22 22.77 9.90
N GLY A 70 -0.02 23.98 10.46
CA GLY A 70 1.07 24.88 10.84
C GLY A 70 1.94 25.31 9.65
N LYS A 71 3.21 24.96 9.68
CA LYS A 71 4.18 25.23 8.61
C LYS A 71 4.23 24.13 7.52
N PHE A 72 3.61 22.99 7.76
CA PHE A 72 3.62 21.85 6.84
C PHE A 72 2.37 21.81 5.97
N VAL A 73 2.50 21.23 4.79
CA VAL A 73 1.38 20.87 3.92
C VAL A 73 1.35 19.35 3.86
N ARG A 74 0.24 18.75 4.35
CA ARG A 74 0.03 17.31 4.34
C ARG A 74 -0.83 16.94 3.13
N TYR A 75 -0.46 15.84 2.49
CA TYR A 75 -1.18 15.29 1.35
C TYR A 75 -1.72 13.90 1.71
N GLY A 76 -2.98 13.67 1.40
CA GLY A 76 -3.67 12.38 1.56
C GLY A 76 -4.50 12.06 0.33
N LEU A 77 -5.07 10.87 0.24
CA LEU A 77 -6.02 10.55 -0.82
C LEU A 77 -7.25 11.47 -0.73
N ALA A 78 -7.77 11.87 -1.89
CA ALA A 78 -9.01 12.63 -1.95
C ALA A 78 -10.23 11.76 -1.67
N ASP A 79 -10.21 10.50 -2.11
CA ASP A 79 -11.30 9.53 -1.97
C ASP A 79 -10.75 8.11 -2.15
N ASP A 80 -11.37 7.13 -1.47
CA ASP A 80 -10.99 5.72 -1.58
C ASP A 80 -11.26 5.14 -2.99
N ALA A 81 -12.15 5.76 -3.80
CA ALA A 81 -12.33 5.41 -5.21
C ALA A 81 -11.05 5.52 -6.05
N VAL A 82 -10.05 6.30 -5.60
CA VAL A 82 -8.73 6.33 -6.23
C VAL A 82 -8.04 4.97 -6.16
N LEU A 83 -8.23 4.21 -5.07
CA LEU A 83 -7.71 2.84 -4.93
C LEU A 83 -8.36 1.89 -5.95
N ASP A 84 -9.65 2.05 -6.23
CA ASP A 84 -10.36 1.23 -7.23
C ASP A 84 -9.83 1.46 -8.65
N ILE A 85 -9.49 2.71 -8.98
CA ILE A 85 -8.85 3.06 -10.26
C ILE A 85 -7.48 2.36 -10.35
N LEU A 86 -6.65 2.44 -9.31
CA LEU A 86 -5.34 1.80 -9.29
C LEU A 86 -5.45 0.28 -9.38
N ALA A 87 -6.35 -0.34 -8.63
CA ALA A 87 -6.60 -1.78 -8.69
C ALA A 87 -7.06 -2.23 -10.08
N SER A 88 -7.90 -1.42 -10.75
CA SER A 88 -8.34 -1.70 -12.13
C SER A 88 -7.21 -1.56 -13.13
N LEU A 89 -6.36 -0.54 -12.99
CA LEU A 89 -5.15 -0.35 -13.81
C LEU A 89 -4.19 -1.52 -13.65
N GLN A 90 -3.94 -1.96 -12.42
CA GLN A 90 -3.09 -3.10 -12.09
C GLN A 90 -3.61 -4.39 -12.74
N ARG A 91 -4.90 -4.72 -12.60
CA ARG A 91 -5.52 -5.90 -13.24
C ARG A 91 -5.38 -5.89 -14.76
N VAL A 92 -5.57 -4.74 -15.40
CA VAL A 92 -5.39 -4.62 -16.85
C VAL A 92 -3.92 -4.81 -17.23
N ALA A 93 -2.99 -4.19 -16.49
CA ALA A 93 -1.56 -4.32 -16.74
C ALA A 93 -1.11 -5.79 -16.59
N GLU A 94 -1.55 -6.47 -15.54
CA GLU A 94 -1.25 -7.88 -15.26
C GLU A 94 -1.76 -8.80 -16.37
N SER A 95 -3.02 -8.63 -16.80
CA SER A 95 -3.62 -9.47 -17.81
C SER A 95 -3.16 -9.18 -19.25
N ARG A 96 -2.58 -8.02 -19.54
CA ARG A 96 -2.29 -7.57 -20.91
C ARG A 96 -0.84 -7.22 -21.19
N ARG A 97 0.01 -7.08 -20.16
CA ARG A 97 1.41 -6.68 -20.29
C ARG A 97 2.33 -7.81 -19.88
N ALA A 98 2.92 -8.51 -20.87
CA ALA A 98 3.86 -9.62 -20.60
C ALA A 98 5.03 -9.21 -19.68
N ALA A 99 5.49 -7.95 -19.76
CA ALA A 99 6.51 -7.43 -18.86
C ALA A 99 6.06 -7.43 -17.38
N VAL A 100 4.77 -7.16 -17.10
CA VAL A 100 4.23 -7.23 -15.73
C VAL A 100 4.20 -8.68 -15.27
N GLY A 101 3.72 -9.62 -16.09
CA GLY A 101 3.75 -11.04 -15.80
C GLY A 101 5.17 -11.55 -15.51
N SER A 102 6.17 -11.10 -16.27
CA SER A 102 7.59 -11.47 -16.02
C SER A 102 8.11 -10.91 -14.69
N ILE A 103 7.72 -9.69 -14.30
CA ILE A 103 8.10 -9.12 -13.01
C ILE A 103 7.42 -9.90 -11.88
N VAL A 104 6.11 -10.18 -12.01
CA VAL A 104 5.35 -10.95 -11.02
C VAL A 104 5.97 -12.32 -10.82
N SER A 105 6.14 -13.10 -11.88
CA SER A 105 6.68 -14.46 -11.78
C SER A 105 8.16 -14.48 -11.35
N GLY A 106 8.97 -13.56 -11.84
CA GLY A 106 10.42 -13.56 -11.55
C GLY A 106 10.77 -12.95 -10.19
N TYR A 107 9.94 -12.08 -9.64
CA TYR A 107 10.22 -11.37 -8.40
C TYR A 107 9.24 -11.71 -7.27
N ILE A 108 7.96 -11.72 -7.54
CA ILE A 108 6.90 -11.90 -6.54
C ILE A 108 6.69 -13.39 -6.25
N ASP A 109 6.36 -14.19 -7.26
CA ASP A 109 6.08 -15.62 -7.10
C ASP A 109 7.31 -16.41 -6.60
N ALA A 110 8.51 -15.97 -6.95
CA ALA A 110 9.74 -16.58 -6.45
C ALA A 110 9.94 -16.39 -4.93
N ARG A 111 9.29 -15.40 -4.33
CA ARG A 111 9.40 -15.08 -2.89
C ARG A 111 8.22 -15.57 -2.09
N ASP A 112 7.05 -15.69 -2.69
CA ASP A 112 5.84 -16.14 -2.03
C ASP A 112 5.06 -17.11 -2.93
N THR A 113 5.23 -18.40 -2.68
CA THR A 113 4.55 -19.49 -3.39
C THR A 113 3.24 -19.92 -2.74
N MET A 114 2.88 -19.36 -1.58
CA MET A 114 1.63 -19.68 -0.89
C MET A 114 0.57 -18.64 -1.25
N GLU A 115 -0.67 -19.12 -1.38
CA GLU A 115 -1.80 -18.21 -1.56
C GLU A 115 -1.91 -17.21 -0.39
N PRO A 116 -2.10 -15.92 -0.67
CA PRO A 116 -2.37 -14.94 0.36
C PRO A 116 -3.69 -15.26 1.06
N ILE A 117 -3.85 -14.81 2.29
CA ILE A 117 -5.13 -14.94 2.98
C ILE A 117 -6.01 -13.72 2.72
N SER A 118 -7.31 -13.98 2.67
CA SER A 118 -8.31 -12.93 2.50
C SER A 118 -8.51 -12.12 3.80
N ARG A 119 -9.06 -10.92 3.67
CA ARG A 119 -9.44 -10.08 4.82
C ARG A 119 -10.43 -10.80 5.74
N ALA A 120 -11.39 -11.55 5.18
CA ALA A 120 -12.38 -12.30 5.95
C ALA A 120 -11.71 -13.41 6.77
N GLU A 121 -10.78 -14.14 6.17
CA GLU A 121 -10.01 -15.18 6.86
C GLU A 121 -9.15 -14.60 7.97
N LEU A 122 -8.44 -13.48 7.71
CA LEU A 122 -7.65 -12.80 8.74
C LEU A 122 -8.52 -12.39 9.92
N MET A 123 -9.68 -11.79 9.68
CA MET A 123 -10.60 -11.39 10.76
C MET A 123 -11.09 -12.57 11.60
N ALA A 124 -11.36 -13.73 10.98
CA ALA A 124 -11.74 -14.94 11.70
C ALA A 124 -10.60 -15.40 12.61
N ARG A 125 -9.39 -15.54 12.09
CA ARG A 125 -8.20 -15.99 12.83
C ARG A 125 -7.81 -15.03 13.97
N VAL A 126 -7.95 -13.72 13.76
CA VAL A 126 -7.71 -12.71 14.82
C VAL A 126 -8.71 -12.89 15.97
N ARG A 127 -10.00 -13.11 15.68
CA ARG A 127 -11.02 -13.37 16.73
C ARG A 127 -10.75 -14.65 17.50
N GLU A 128 -10.22 -15.66 16.85
CA GLU A 128 -9.86 -16.97 17.46
C GLU A 128 -8.53 -16.90 18.22
N GLY A 129 -7.76 -15.83 18.09
CA GLY A 129 -6.44 -15.70 18.71
C GLY A 129 -5.39 -16.67 18.14
N THR A 130 -5.58 -17.13 16.90
CA THR A 130 -4.73 -18.15 16.26
C THR A 130 -3.67 -17.58 15.32
N VAL A 131 -3.55 -16.24 15.24
CA VAL A 131 -2.65 -15.57 14.32
C VAL A 131 -1.99 -14.34 14.95
N THR A 132 -0.72 -14.15 14.65
CA THR A 132 -0.01 -12.88 14.89
C THR A 132 -0.03 -12.06 13.61
N VAL A 133 -0.51 -10.82 13.69
CA VAL A 133 -0.55 -9.90 12.54
C VAL A 133 0.65 -8.97 12.59
N LEU A 134 1.43 -8.89 11.49
CA LEU A 134 2.57 -7.99 11.39
C LEU A 134 2.32 -6.89 10.36
N ASP A 135 2.46 -5.65 10.78
CA ASP A 135 2.60 -4.50 9.90
C ASP A 135 4.08 -4.29 9.60
N VAL A 136 4.48 -4.55 8.36
CA VAL A 136 5.90 -4.43 7.94
C VAL A 136 6.22 -3.09 7.29
N ARG A 137 5.29 -2.13 7.37
CA ARG A 137 5.52 -0.73 6.98
C ARG A 137 6.41 -0.03 8.01
N PRO A 138 7.04 1.11 7.64
CA PRO A 138 7.68 1.98 8.62
C PRO A 138 6.72 2.39 9.75
N CYS A 139 7.25 2.54 10.97
CA CYS A 139 6.43 2.84 12.15
C CYS A 139 5.68 4.17 12.05
N GLU A 140 6.16 5.12 11.26
CA GLU A 140 5.46 6.38 11.00
C GLU A 140 4.17 6.18 10.18
N GLU A 141 4.14 5.20 9.27
CA GLU A 141 2.93 4.82 8.54
C GLU A 141 1.97 4.02 9.43
N TYR A 142 2.49 3.11 10.25
CA TYR A 142 1.73 2.40 11.27
C TYR A 142 1.03 3.39 12.22
N ALA A 143 1.71 4.44 12.65
CA ALA A 143 1.16 5.46 13.54
C ALA A 143 0.03 6.31 12.91
N LEU A 144 -0.05 6.36 11.57
CA LEU A 144 -1.16 7.01 10.86
C LEU A 144 -2.43 6.15 10.81
N GLY A 145 -2.31 4.88 11.18
CA GLY A 145 -3.38 3.90 11.26
C GLY A 145 -2.90 2.51 10.84
N HIS A 146 -3.47 1.49 11.46
CA HIS A 146 -3.08 0.09 11.24
C HIS A 146 -4.24 -0.88 11.52
N VAL A 147 -4.07 -2.15 11.15
CA VAL A 147 -5.02 -3.22 11.47
C VAL A 147 -5.01 -3.46 12.99
N PRO A 148 -6.15 -3.45 13.69
CA PRO A 148 -6.19 -3.62 15.14
C PRO A 148 -5.46 -4.88 15.61
N GLY A 149 -4.60 -4.71 16.62
CA GLY A 149 -3.79 -5.80 17.18
C GLY A 149 -2.56 -6.19 16.36
N ALA A 150 -2.29 -5.52 15.24
CA ALA A 150 -1.06 -5.73 14.49
C ALA A 150 0.16 -5.21 15.25
N LEU A 151 1.26 -5.94 15.18
CA LEU A 151 2.55 -5.52 15.70
C LEU A 151 3.30 -4.70 14.63
N CYS A 152 3.81 -3.52 15.01
CA CYS A 152 4.70 -2.75 14.14
C CYS A 152 6.09 -3.41 14.10
N VAL A 153 6.39 -4.09 13.00
CA VAL A 153 7.70 -4.74 12.78
C VAL A 153 8.18 -4.39 11.38
N PRO A 154 8.79 -3.20 11.18
CA PRO A 154 9.33 -2.81 9.88
C PRO A 154 10.27 -3.87 9.32
N LEU A 155 10.27 -4.04 7.99
CA LEU A 155 11.04 -5.08 7.31
C LEU A 155 12.53 -5.05 7.64
N ASP A 156 13.12 -3.87 7.80
CA ASP A 156 14.53 -3.66 8.16
C ASP A 156 14.86 -4.04 9.61
N GLN A 157 13.85 -4.12 10.48
CA GLN A 157 13.98 -4.53 11.87
C GLN A 157 13.57 -5.99 12.11
N LEU A 158 12.96 -6.65 11.12
CA LEU A 158 12.36 -7.96 11.27
C LEU A 158 13.35 -9.00 11.81
N ASP A 159 14.57 -9.07 11.24
CA ASP A 159 15.58 -10.06 11.64
C ASP A 159 15.99 -9.89 13.12
N ALA A 160 16.06 -8.66 13.61
CA ALA A 160 16.41 -8.36 15.00
C ALA A 160 15.27 -8.69 15.99
N ARG A 161 14.03 -8.75 15.50
CA ARG A 161 12.83 -8.93 16.31
C ARG A 161 12.18 -10.31 16.19
N LEU A 162 12.79 -11.25 15.47
CA LEU A 162 12.27 -12.63 15.33
C LEU A 162 12.07 -13.33 16.67
N ALA A 163 12.94 -13.08 17.65
CA ALA A 163 12.85 -13.68 18.99
C ALA A 163 11.62 -13.18 19.80
N GLU A 164 10.96 -12.10 19.38
CA GLU A 164 9.75 -11.58 20.02
C GLU A 164 8.49 -12.28 19.50
N LEU A 165 8.59 -13.04 18.41
CA LEU A 165 7.46 -13.71 17.77
C LEU A 165 7.28 -15.11 18.33
N ASP A 166 6.03 -15.50 18.55
CA ASP A 166 5.69 -16.87 18.98
C ASP A 166 5.80 -17.83 17.78
N PRO A 167 6.75 -18.79 17.79
CA PRO A 167 6.95 -19.71 16.68
C PRO A 167 5.81 -20.72 16.53
N THR A 168 4.91 -20.83 17.50
CA THR A 168 3.77 -21.74 17.46
C THR A 168 2.54 -21.12 16.79
N GLN A 169 2.52 -19.81 16.61
CA GLN A 169 1.43 -19.10 15.96
C GLN A 169 1.71 -18.86 14.47
N SER A 170 0.68 -19.01 13.64
CA SER A 170 0.74 -18.52 12.26
C SER A 170 0.91 -17.01 12.21
N ILE A 171 1.71 -16.53 11.29
CA ILE A 171 1.96 -15.09 11.10
C ILE A 171 1.32 -14.62 9.80
N VAL A 172 0.63 -13.48 9.86
CA VAL A 172 0.14 -12.80 8.66
C VAL A 172 0.78 -11.43 8.56
N ALA A 173 1.60 -11.23 7.52
CA ALA A 173 2.22 -9.95 7.23
C ALA A 173 1.41 -9.14 6.21
N TYR A 174 1.28 -7.84 6.43
CA TYR A 174 0.69 -6.91 5.47
C TYR A 174 1.54 -5.65 5.30
N CYS A 175 1.26 -4.91 4.23
CA CYS A 175 2.02 -3.73 3.82
C CYS A 175 1.09 -2.67 3.21
N ARG A 176 1.61 -1.84 2.30
CA ARG A 176 0.91 -0.72 1.64
C ARG A 176 -0.16 -1.15 0.63
N GLY A 177 -0.06 -2.35 0.06
CA GLY A 177 -0.98 -2.81 -0.97
C GLY A 177 -0.57 -4.19 -1.53
N PRO A 178 -1.34 -4.75 -2.44
CA PRO A 178 -1.14 -6.11 -2.94
C PRO A 178 0.20 -6.33 -3.67
N TRP A 179 0.79 -5.26 -4.22
CA TRP A 179 2.06 -5.29 -4.94
C TRP A 179 3.25 -4.73 -4.15
N CYS A 180 3.05 -4.47 -2.86
CA CYS A 180 4.12 -3.95 -2.01
C CYS A 180 5.14 -5.06 -1.69
N VAL A 181 6.36 -4.89 -2.16
CA VAL A 181 7.45 -5.88 -2.00
C VAL A 181 7.80 -6.19 -0.55
N LEU A 182 7.55 -5.26 0.40
CA LEU A 182 7.92 -5.45 1.80
C LEU A 182 7.23 -6.66 2.44
N SER A 183 5.96 -6.93 2.13
CA SER A 183 5.25 -8.09 2.66
C SER A 183 5.75 -9.41 2.06
N PHE A 184 6.13 -9.43 0.78
CA PHE A 184 6.74 -10.61 0.15
C PHE A 184 8.10 -10.93 0.76
N GLU A 185 8.94 -9.93 0.95
CA GLU A 185 10.25 -10.11 1.59
C GLU A 185 10.14 -10.51 3.05
N ALA A 186 9.19 -9.92 3.80
CA ALA A 186 8.95 -10.29 5.18
C ALA A 186 8.52 -11.76 5.32
N VAL A 187 7.56 -12.20 4.49
CA VAL A 187 7.10 -13.59 4.50
C VAL A 187 8.23 -14.55 4.11
N ALA A 188 9.03 -14.21 3.09
CA ALA A 188 10.18 -15.04 2.70
C ALA A 188 11.19 -15.17 3.85
N LYS A 189 11.52 -14.08 4.56
CA LYS A 189 12.41 -14.08 5.72
C LYS A 189 11.84 -14.92 6.88
N LEU A 190 10.57 -14.71 7.23
CA LEU A 190 9.90 -15.46 8.30
C LEU A 190 9.94 -16.96 8.03
N ARG A 191 9.61 -17.39 6.81
CA ARG A 191 9.66 -18.81 6.42
C ARG A 191 11.08 -19.39 6.45
N ALA A 192 12.08 -18.62 6.05
CA ALA A 192 13.48 -19.04 6.15
C ALA A 192 13.92 -19.31 7.59
N HIS A 193 13.24 -18.69 8.58
CA HIS A 193 13.44 -18.93 10.01
C HIS A 193 12.44 -19.93 10.63
N GLY A 194 11.67 -20.65 9.80
CA GLY A 194 10.78 -21.73 10.24
C GLY A 194 9.39 -21.30 10.70
N PHE A 195 9.01 -20.03 10.54
CA PHE A 195 7.65 -19.58 10.87
C PHE A 195 6.64 -19.98 9.78
N ASP A 196 5.43 -20.35 10.21
CA ASP A 196 4.27 -20.44 9.31
C ASP A 196 3.78 -19.02 9.01
N ALA A 197 4.25 -18.45 7.91
CA ALA A 197 3.95 -17.07 7.54
C ALA A 197 3.25 -16.98 6.19
N ARG A 198 2.22 -16.15 6.11
CA ARG A 198 1.45 -15.84 4.90
C ARG A 198 1.29 -14.33 4.75
N ARG A 199 0.99 -13.91 3.54
CA ARG A 199 0.70 -12.52 3.23
C ARG A 199 -0.81 -12.26 3.24
N LEU A 200 -1.23 -11.09 3.69
CA LEU A 200 -2.57 -10.59 3.41
C LEU A 200 -2.67 -10.22 1.92
N GLU A 201 -3.75 -10.58 1.25
CA GLU A 201 -3.99 -10.24 -0.18
C GLU A 201 -4.08 -8.74 -0.45
N ALA A 202 -4.46 -7.95 0.56
CA ALA A 202 -4.64 -6.50 0.51
C ALA A 202 -3.61 -5.80 1.39
N GLY A 203 -3.44 -4.49 1.20
CA GLY A 203 -2.71 -3.64 2.12
C GLY A 203 -3.63 -2.92 3.11
N TYR A 204 -3.03 -2.06 3.94
CA TYR A 204 -3.76 -1.22 4.88
C TYR A 204 -4.79 -0.28 4.21
N PRO A 205 -4.49 0.39 3.07
CA PRO A 205 -5.47 1.26 2.40
C PRO A 205 -6.73 0.51 1.99
N GLU A 206 -6.60 -0.66 1.39
CA GLU A 206 -7.73 -1.49 0.98
C GLU A 206 -8.51 -2.08 2.17
N TRP A 207 -7.83 -2.31 3.30
CA TRP A 207 -8.45 -2.69 4.57
C TRP A 207 -9.36 -1.56 5.08
N ARG A 208 -8.82 -0.33 5.14
CA ARG A 208 -9.55 0.86 5.58
C ARG A 208 -10.72 1.19 4.63
N ALA A 209 -10.49 1.19 3.31
CA ALA A 209 -11.50 1.46 2.29
C ALA A 209 -12.67 0.45 2.31
N ALA A 210 -12.44 -0.76 2.83
CA ALA A 210 -13.50 -1.75 3.06
C ALA A 210 -14.33 -1.47 4.32
N GLY A 211 -14.11 -0.36 5.02
CA GLY A 211 -14.81 0.00 6.25
C GLY A 211 -14.49 -0.92 7.43
N LEU A 212 -13.35 -1.64 7.38
CA LEU A 212 -12.93 -2.52 8.46
C LEU A 212 -12.32 -1.73 9.63
N PRO A 213 -12.34 -2.27 10.86
CA PRO A 213 -11.79 -1.58 12.02
C PRO A 213 -10.32 -1.16 11.82
N VAL A 214 -9.99 0.03 12.29
CA VAL A 214 -8.61 0.57 12.29
C VAL A 214 -8.26 1.06 13.69
N ALA A 215 -7.00 1.00 14.04
CA ALA A 215 -6.44 1.50 15.30
C ALA A 215 -5.41 2.61 15.02
#